data_8e5e640fcd4628aa338b95b20c511fd8
#
_entry.id   8e5e640fcd4628aa338b95b20c511fd8
#
_cell.length_a   1.000
_cell.length_b   1.000
_cell.length_c   1.000
_cell.angle_alpha   90.00
_cell.angle_beta   90.00
_cell.angle_gamma   90.00
#
_symmetry.space_group_name_H-M   'P 1'
#
loop_
_entity.id
_entity.type
_entity.pdbx_description
1 polymer ?
#
loop_
_entity_poly.entity_id
_entity_poly.type
_entity_poly.pdbx_seq_one_letter_code
_entity_poly.pdbx_strand_id
1 'polypeptide(L)'
;SVWLAERHGVKQMTAWLFRRKVQQAMKSSNNFPLENEVHVDEFEIGTPQKGEQGRSKSAHKMRVVIALEYRVGKAGRGYAKVIKDYSSKSLGEIFEMHISKDARITTDGWSGYKPLMKEYPHFEQKLSNKGQNFKMLHIQIRNFKNWLRGVHSYCNKETLNQYIEEYFFRFNRLNFRESILENLLCRMVRKNPITYKSIK
;
A
#
# COMPACT_ATOMS: atom_id res chain seq x y z
N SER A 1 -3.45 -19.22 8.28
CA SER A 1 -2.80 -20.49 7.85
C SER A 1 -3.43 -21.72 8.51
N VAL A 2 -3.94 -21.61 9.74
CA VAL A 2 -4.62 -22.75 10.44
C VAL A 2 -5.78 -23.26 9.60
N TRP A 3 -6.78 -22.45 9.31
CA TRP A 3 -7.92 -22.82 8.47
C TRP A 3 -7.52 -23.48 7.13
N LEU A 4 -6.51 -22.94 6.47
CA LEU A 4 -6.01 -23.49 5.19
C LEU A 4 -5.39 -24.88 5.40
N ALA A 5 -4.64 -25.07 6.48
CA ALA A 5 -4.03 -26.33 6.83
C ALA A 5 -5.08 -27.43 7.08
N GLU A 6 -6.08 -27.12 7.89
CA GLU A 6 -7.21 -28.02 8.21
C GLU A 6 -8.01 -28.40 6.96
N ARG A 7 -8.37 -27.39 6.14
CA ARG A 7 -9.17 -27.62 4.93
C ARG A 7 -8.48 -28.52 3.91
N HIS A 8 -7.16 -28.50 3.81
CA HIS A 8 -6.40 -29.24 2.82
C HIS A 8 -5.58 -30.41 3.40
N GLY A 9 -5.72 -30.73 4.68
CA GLY A 9 -5.02 -31.85 5.31
C GLY A 9 -3.49 -31.70 5.30
N VAL A 10 -2.98 -30.45 5.33
CA VAL A 10 -1.52 -30.20 5.33
C VAL A 10 -1.05 -29.61 6.65
N LYS A 11 0.27 -29.69 6.91
CA LYS A 11 0.85 -29.04 8.10
C LYS A 11 0.67 -27.52 8.04
N GLN A 12 0.43 -26.87 9.17
CA GLN A 12 0.27 -25.40 9.26
C GLN A 12 1.44 -24.64 8.62
N MET A 13 2.67 -25.12 8.79
CA MET A 13 3.85 -24.51 8.18
C MET A 13 3.80 -24.55 6.65
N THR A 14 3.31 -25.65 6.07
CA THR A 14 3.11 -25.79 4.62
C THR A 14 2.06 -24.79 4.11
N ALA A 15 0.94 -24.67 4.81
CA ALA A 15 -0.12 -23.70 4.49
C ALA A 15 0.37 -22.25 4.64
N TRP A 16 1.19 -21.98 5.67
CA TRP A 16 1.80 -20.67 5.87
C TRP A 16 2.77 -20.32 4.73
N LEU A 17 3.66 -21.24 4.35
CA LEU A 17 4.61 -21.05 3.25
C LEU A 17 3.88 -20.82 1.93
N PHE A 18 2.85 -21.61 1.64
CA PHE A 18 2.02 -21.43 0.44
C PHE A 18 1.41 -20.02 0.40
N ARG A 19 0.80 -19.59 1.50
CA ARG A 19 0.22 -18.24 1.60
C ARG A 19 1.27 -17.15 1.34
N ARG A 20 2.49 -17.29 1.87
CA ARG A 20 3.58 -16.32 1.63
C ARG A 20 4.00 -16.29 0.15
N LYS A 21 4.05 -17.43 -0.51
CA LYS A 21 4.31 -17.50 -1.96
C LYS A 21 3.23 -16.78 -2.77
N VAL A 22 1.97 -16.98 -2.42
CA VAL A 22 0.84 -16.27 -3.03
C VAL A 22 0.96 -14.75 -2.84
N GLN A 23 1.24 -14.29 -1.63
CA GLN A 23 1.45 -12.86 -1.34
C GLN A 23 2.62 -12.27 -2.13
N GLN A 24 3.71 -13.00 -2.30
CA GLN A 24 4.83 -12.56 -3.15
C GLN A 24 4.45 -12.44 -4.63
N ALA A 25 3.54 -13.27 -5.13
CA ALA A 25 3.02 -13.15 -6.50
C ALA A 25 2.10 -11.92 -6.66
N MET A 26 1.50 -11.43 -5.59
CA MET A 26 0.67 -10.22 -5.59
C MET A 26 1.48 -8.91 -5.63
N LYS A 27 2.78 -8.96 -5.34
CA LYS A 27 3.65 -7.78 -5.33
C LYS A 27 3.56 -7.00 -6.64
N SER A 28 3.55 -5.66 -6.57
CA SER A 28 3.52 -4.80 -7.75
C SER A 28 4.68 -5.11 -8.71
N SER A 29 4.40 -5.00 -10.00
CA SER A 29 5.44 -5.10 -11.06
C SER A 29 6.12 -3.76 -11.35
N ASN A 30 5.60 -2.68 -10.80
CA ASN A 30 5.98 -1.28 -11.07
C ASN A 30 5.79 -0.83 -12.54
N ASN A 31 5.15 -1.65 -13.37
CA ASN A 31 4.96 -1.35 -14.81
C ASN A 31 3.71 -0.52 -15.11
N PHE A 32 2.94 -0.14 -14.08
CA PHE A 32 1.68 0.57 -14.24
C PHE A 32 1.66 1.79 -13.32
N PRO A 33 2.39 2.86 -13.66
CA PRO A 33 2.39 4.09 -12.87
C PRO A 33 1.01 4.74 -12.85
N LEU A 34 0.78 5.60 -11.87
CA LEU A 34 -0.38 6.47 -11.78
C LEU A 34 -0.16 7.69 -12.68
N GLU A 35 -1.08 7.99 -13.59
CA GLU A 35 -0.86 8.94 -14.70
C GLU A 35 -1.76 10.18 -14.64
N ASN A 36 -2.90 10.09 -13.98
CA ASN A 36 -3.89 11.15 -13.96
C ASN A 36 -3.71 12.08 -12.75
N GLU A 37 -4.81 12.48 -12.13
CA GLU A 37 -4.78 13.17 -10.84
C GLU A 37 -4.43 12.17 -9.75
N VAL A 38 -3.37 12.45 -8.98
CA VAL A 38 -2.85 11.55 -7.94
C VAL A 38 -2.80 12.29 -6.62
N HIS A 39 -3.52 11.79 -5.62
CA HIS A 39 -3.42 12.27 -4.26
C HIS A 39 -2.45 11.38 -3.46
N VAL A 40 -1.56 12.01 -2.72
CA VAL A 40 -0.58 11.34 -1.87
C VAL A 40 -0.70 11.86 -0.43
N ASP A 41 -0.70 10.94 0.52
CA ASP A 41 -0.74 11.24 1.95
C ASP A 41 -0.03 10.14 2.72
N GLU A 42 0.28 10.36 3.99
CA GLU A 42 0.82 9.37 4.87
C GLU A 42 -0.09 9.09 6.06
N PHE A 43 -0.01 7.86 6.56
CA PHE A 43 -0.77 7.44 7.74
C PHE A 43 0.03 6.47 8.60
N GLU A 44 -0.42 6.30 9.83
CA GLU A 44 0.20 5.41 10.80
C GLU A 44 -0.68 4.20 11.11
N ILE A 45 -0.02 3.07 11.34
CA ILE A 45 -0.61 1.83 11.85
C ILE A 45 0.04 1.52 13.20
N GLY A 46 -0.79 1.26 14.19
CA GLY A 46 -0.39 0.97 15.56
C GLY A 46 -1.45 1.43 16.55
N THR A 47 -1.21 1.19 17.83
CA THR A 47 -2.12 1.62 18.89
C THR A 47 -2.08 3.14 19.06
N PRO A 48 -3.23 3.83 19.08
CA PRO A 48 -3.27 5.26 19.37
C PRO A 48 -2.67 5.56 20.74
N GLN A 49 -1.81 6.55 20.81
CA GLN A 49 -1.32 7.07 22.10
C GLN A 49 -2.15 8.27 22.49
N LYS A 50 -2.60 8.32 23.75
CA LYS A 50 -3.35 9.45 24.29
C LYS A 50 -2.44 10.70 24.31
N GLY A 51 -2.94 11.81 23.80
CA GLY A 51 -2.29 13.13 23.89
C GLY A 51 -1.36 13.50 22.70
N GLU A 52 -1.07 12.58 21.77
CA GLU A 52 -0.29 12.91 20.58
C GLU A 52 -1.21 13.10 19.35
N GLN A 53 -1.36 14.33 18.87
CA GLN A 53 -1.95 14.63 17.58
C GLN A 53 -0.85 14.85 16.53
N GLY A 54 -1.05 14.29 15.34
CA GLY A 54 -0.15 14.45 14.20
C GLY A 54 0.84 13.30 14.02
N ARG A 55 1.98 13.60 13.37
CA ARG A 55 3.03 12.62 13.03
C ARG A 55 3.79 12.20 14.28
N SER A 56 3.54 11.00 14.75
CA SER A 56 4.16 10.46 15.96
C SER A 56 5.63 10.10 15.72
N LYS A 57 6.48 10.42 16.68
CA LYS A 57 7.88 9.96 16.73
C LYS A 57 8.03 8.55 17.33
N SER A 58 6.93 7.94 17.79
CA SER A 58 6.95 6.64 18.46
C SER A 58 7.53 5.55 17.55
N ALA A 59 8.47 4.77 18.07
CA ALA A 59 9.08 3.63 17.40
C ALA A 59 8.09 2.46 17.17
N HIS A 60 6.98 2.44 17.92
CA HIS A 60 5.97 1.39 17.84
C HIS A 60 4.94 1.59 16.71
N LYS A 61 4.88 2.77 16.12
CA LYS A 61 3.99 3.06 14.99
C LYS A 61 4.70 2.78 13.67
N MET A 62 4.01 2.08 12.80
CA MET A 62 4.45 1.84 11.43
C MET A 62 3.88 2.93 10.53
N ARG A 63 4.74 3.58 9.78
CA ARG A 63 4.42 4.68 8.87
C ARG A 63 4.22 4.15 7.47
N VAL A 64 3.18 4.61 6.81
CA VAL A 64 2.83 4.19 5.45
C VAL A 64 2.54 5.43 4.62
N VAL A 65 3.12 5.52 3.44
CA VAL A 65 2.74 6.48 2.41
C VAL A 65 1.81 5.79 1.43
N ILE A 66 0.77 6.49 0.97
CA ILE A 66 -0.21 6.01 -0.01
C ILE A 66 -0.34 7.01 -1.15
N ALA A 67 -0.40 6.50 -2.38
CA ALA A 67 -0.76 7.24 -3.58
C ALA A 67 -2.03 6.64 -4.18
N LEU A 68 -3.02 7.48 -4.46
CA LEU A 68 -4.29 7.08 -5.06
C LEU A 68 -4.59 7.92 -6.30
N GLU A 69 -4.81 7.26 -7.42
CA GLU A 69 -5.22 7.89 -8.67
C GLU A 69 -6.72 8.17 -8.69
N TYR A 70 -7.09 9.29 -9.29
CA TYR A 70 -8.48 9.66 -9.56
C TYR A 70 -8.76 9.59 -11.05
N ARG A 71 -9.91 9.01 -11.40
CA ARG A 71 -10.40 8.94 -12.78
C ARG A 71 -11.87 9.31 -12.82
N VAL A 72 -12.18 10.47 -13.40
CA VAL A 72 -13.57 10.92 -13.60
C VAL A 72 -14.40 10.77 -12.30
N GLY A 73 -13.91 11.34 -11.19
CA GLY A 73 -14.62 11.35 -9.89
C GLY A 73 -14.63 10.01 -9.13
N LYS A 74 -13.91 9.00 -9.61
CA LYS A 74 -13.79 7.69 -8.96
C LYS A 74 -12.33 7.39 -8.59
N ALA A 75 -12.14 6.56 -7.57
CA ALA A 75 -10.82 6.03 -7.27
C ALA A 75 -10.36 5.11 -8.41
N GLY A 76 -9.21 5.40 -8.96
CA GLY A 76 -8.51 4.57 -9.92
C GLY A 76 -7.61 3.54 -9.23
N ARG A 77 -6.37 3.44 -9.70
CA ARG A 77 -5.36 2.59 -9.06
C ARG A 77 -4.79 3.26 -7.81
N GLY A 78 -4.27 2.43 -6.91
CA GLY A 78 -3.57 2.92 -5.73
C GLY A 78 -2.38 2.04 -5.38
N TYR A 79 -1.41 2.63 -4.72
CA TYR A 79 -0.24 1.97 -4.17
C TYR A 79 0.07 2.53 -2.80
N ALA A 80 0.67 1.72 -1.95
CA ALA A 80 1.16 2.20 -0.67
C ALA A 80 2.45 1.45 -0.30
N LYS A 81 3.23 2.04 0.60
CA LYS A 81 4.52 1.49 1.04
C LYS A 81 4.81 1.87 2.48
N VAL A 82 5.39 0.95 3.24
CA VAL A 82 5.95 1.27 4.56
C VAL A 82 7.18 2.14 4.39
N ILE A 83 7.22 3.25 5.13
CA ILE A 83 8.34 4.19 5.12
C ILE A 83 9.05 4.20 6.49
N LYS A 84 10.32 4.54 6.46
CA LYS A 84 11.14 4.63 7.67
C LYS A 84 10.77 5.87 8.49
N ASP A 85 10.61 6.98 7.81
CA ASP A 85 10.34 8.31 8.37
C ASP A 85 9.58 9.16 7.34
N TYR A 86 9.27 10.40 7.68
CA TYR A 86 8.58 11.36 6.82
C TYR A 86 9.54 12.28 6.04
N SER A 87 10.79 11.84 5.83
CA SER A 87 11.75 12.57 5.00
C SER A 87 11.39 12.49 3.52
N SER A 88 11.86 13.47 2.75
CA SER A 88 11.68 13.49 1.30
C SER A 88 12.21 12.22 0.62
N LYS A 89 13.32 11.67 1.10
CA LYS A 89 13.89 10.42 0.59
C LYS A 89 12.94 9.25 0.78
N SER A 90 12.39 9.09 1.99
CA SER A 90 11.46 7.97 2.29
C SER A 90 10.13 8.14 1.56
N LEU A 91 9.62 9.37 1.44
CA LEU A 91 8.41 9.67 0.69
C LEU A 91 8.64 9.51 -0.83
N GLY A 92 9.80 9.91 -1.34
CA GLY A 92 10.15 9.84 -2.76
C GLY A 92 10.10 8.44 -3.35
N GLU A 93 10.34 7.40 -2.55
CA GLU A 93 10.32 6.02 -3.03
C GLU A 93 8.99 5.61 -3.70
N ILE A 94 7.83 6.09 -3.21
CA ILE A 94 6.55 5.77 -3.84
C ILE A 94 6.36 6.55 -5.16
N PHE A 95 6.90 7.77 -5.22
CA PHE A 95 6.86 8.60 -6.42
C PHE A 95 7.67 7.95 -7.55
N GLU A 96 8.91 7.57 -7.29
CA GLU A 96 9.79 6.92 -8.26
C GLU A 96 9.23 5.59 -8.77
N MET A 97 8.62 4.81 -7.86
CA MET A 97 8.12 3.47 -8.21
C MET A 97 6.76 3.46 -8.89
N HIS A 98 5.89 4.43 -8.60
CA HIS A 98 4.48 4.28 -8.90
C HIS A 98 3.80 5.51 -9.49
N ILE A 99 4.45 6.66 -9.61
CA ILE A 99 3.83 7.89 -10.12
C ILE A 99 4.55 8.34 -11.38
N SER A 100 3.80 8.58 -12.45
CA SER A 100 4.33 9.14 -13.68
C SER A 100 4.82 10.58 -13.46
N LYS A 101 5.87 10.99 -14.15
CA LYS A 101 6.37 12.38 -14.11
C LYS A 101 5.33 13.39 -14.60
N ASP A 102 4.42 12.98 -15.48
CA ASP A 102 3.38 13.83 -16.06
C ASP A 102 2.08 13.84 -15.23
N ALA A 103 2.01 13.08 -14.14
CA ALA A 103 0.84 13.05 -13.27
C ALA A 103 0.62 14.37 -12.55
N ARG A 104 -0.63 14.77 -12.38
CA ARG A 104 -1.01 15.90 -11.52
C ARG A 104 -1.08 15.45 -10.08
N ILE A 105 -0.12 15.87 -9.28
CA ILE A 105 0.07 15.39 -7.92
C ILE A 105 -0.45 16.41 -6.91
N THR A 106 -1.28 15.97 -5.99
CA THR A 106 -1.73 16.78 -4.86
C THR A 106 -1.36 16.09 -3.54
N THR A 107 -0.67 16.82 -2.65
CA THR A 107 -0.34 16.37 -1.31
C THR A 107 -0.84 17.35 -0.26
N ASP A 108 -0.77 16.95 1.02
CA ASP A 108 -0.96 17.90 2.12
C ASP A 108 0.21 18.92 2.18
N GLY A 109 0.10 19.89 3.09
CA GLY A 109 1.12 20.94 3.26
C GLY A 109 2.43 20.50 3.94
N TRP A 110 2.72 19.19 4.05
CA TRP A 110 3.92 18.72 4.73
C TRP A 110 5.21 19.10 3.99
N SER A 111 6.17 19.64 4.74
CA SER A 111 7.44 20.15 4.18
C SER A 111 8.32 19.06 3.52
N GLY A 112 8.15 17.80 3.93
CA GLY A 112 8.88 16.66 3.35
C GLY A 112 8.62 16.44 1.86
N TYR A 113 7.50 16.96 1.32
CA TYR A 113 7.20 16.89 -0.11
C TYR A 113 7.88 17.99 -0.94
N LYS A 114 8.31 19.11 -0.34
CA LYS A 114 8.88 20.25 -1.07
C LYS A 114 10.03 19.91 -2.02
N PRO A 115 11.02 19.07 -1.64
CA PRO A 115 12.08 18.68 -2.56
C PRO A 115 11.58 17.94 -3.79
N LEU A 116 10.52 17.12 -3.66
CA LEU A 116 9.94 16.33 -4.75
C LEU A 116 9.22 17.22 -5.79
N MET A 117 8.71 18.39 -5.38
CA MET A 117 8.05 19.34 -6.29
C MET A 117 8.97 19.79 -7.44
N LYS A 118 10.29 19.75 -7.24
CA LYS A 118 11.27 20.11 -8.29
C LYS A 118 11.36 19.07 -9.41
N GLU A 119 10.96 17.84 -9.12
CA GLU A 119 11.09 16.69 -10.03
C GLU A 119 9.78 16.40 -10.78
N TYR A 120 8.66 16.97 -10.34
CA TYR A 120 7.32 16.72 -10.89
C TYR A 120 6.68 18.06 -11.28
N PRO A 121 6.52 18.36 -12.58
CA PRO A 121 6.09 19.68 -13.05
C PRO A 121 4.67 20.06 -12.63
N HIS A 122 3.81 19.08 -12.38
CA HIS A 122 2.39 19.29 -12.01
C HIS A 122 2.13 18.90 -10.56
N PHE A 123 2.85 19.50 -9.63
CA PHE A 123 2.77 19.20 -8.20
C PHE A 123 2.16 20.35 -7.42
N GLU A 124 1.11 20.08 -6.66
CA GLU A 124 0.39 21.05 -5.83
C GLU A 124 0.33 20.58 -4.38
N GLN A 125 0.49 21.50 -3.43
CA GLN A 125 0.19 21.26 -2.02
C GLN A 125 -1.10 21.96 -1.62
N LYS A 126 -2.04 21.22 -1.04
CA LYS A 126 -3.33 21.75 -0.51
C LYS A 126 -3.44 21.45 0.97
N LEU A 127 -3.89 22.41 1.76
CA LEU A 127 -4.24 22.16 3.15
C LEU A 127 -5.34 21.09 3.23
N SER A 128 -5.21 20.18 4.20
CA SER A 128 -6.13 19.04 4.35
C SER A 128 -7.60 19.47 4.57
N ASN A 129 -7.87 20.69 5.11
CA ASN A 129 -9.21 21.17 5.44
C ASN A 129 -10.05 20.10 6.17
N LYS A 130 -9.53 19.60 7.31
CA LYS A 130 -10.15 18.51 8.08
C LYS A 130 -10.45 17.25 7.24
N GLY A 131 -9.64 16.97 6.25
CA GLY A 131 -9.77 15.81 5.36
C GLY A 131 -10.72 15.99 4.17
N GLN A 132 -11.38 17.14 4.03
CA GLN A 132 -12.34 17.37 2.93
C GLN A 132 -11.66 17.32 1.56
N ASN A 133 -10.46 17.89 1.44
CA ASN A 133 -9.71 17.93 0.18
C ASN A 133 -9.15 16.56 -0.25
N PHE A 134 -9.12 15.57 0.66
CA PHE A 134 -8.59 14.24 0.42
C PHE A 134 -9.59 13.13 0.78
N LYS A 135 -10.88 13.41 0.66
CA LYS A 135 -11.98 12.53 1.12
C LYS A 135 -11.82 11.07 0.63
N MET A 136 -11.62 10.89 -0.67
CA MET A 136 -11.49 9.53 -1.25
C MET A 136 -10.23 8.81 -0.75
N LEU A 137 -9.11 9.52 -0.62
CA LEU A 137 -7.87 8.98 -0.08
C LEU A 137 -8.05 8.53 1.37
N HIS A 138 -8.69 9.35 2.20
CA HIS A 138 -8.98 9.00 3.60
C HIS A 138 -9.97 7.84 3.73
N ILE A 139 -10.96 7.74 2.83
CA ILE A 139 -11.84 6.55 2.75
C ILE A 139 -11.00 5.31 2.44
N GLN A 140 -10.06 5.40 1.50
CA GLN A 140 -9.20 4.28 1.14
C GLN A 140 -8.27 3.86 2.27
N ILE A 141 -7.67 4.81 2.99
CA ILE A 141 -6.87 4.56 4.20
C ILE A 141 -7.71 3.83 5.26
N ARG A 142 -8.94 4.30 5.51
CA ARG A 142 -9.86 3.66 6.45
C ARG A 142 -10.22 2.24 6.03
N ASN A 143 -10.51 2.01 4.76
CA ASN A 143 -10.83 0.70 4.22
C ASN A 143 -9.67 -0.27 4.37
N PHE A 144 -8.45 0.17 4.07
CA PHE A 144 -7.24 -0.62 4.29
C PHE A 144 -7.05 -0.98 5.77
N LYS A 145 -7.17 -0.01 6.67
CA LYS A 145 -7.04 -0.25 8.13
C LYS A 145 -8.09 -1.24 8.65
N ASN A 146 -9.33 -1.14 8.19
CA ASN A 146 -10.41 -2.04 8.58
C ASN A 146 -10.17 -3.46 8.03
N TRP A 147 -9.77 -3.59 6.77
CA TRP A 147 -9.41 -4.86 6.18
C TRP A 147 -8.22 -5.51 6.93
N LEU A 148 -7.18 -4.74 7.21
CA LEU A 148 -6.01 -5.23 7.94
C LEU A 148 -6.39 -5.81 9.31
N ARG A 149 -7.22 -5.11 10.07
CA ARG A 149 -7.71 -5.57 11.39
C ARG A 149 -8.59 -6.81 11.29
N GLY A 150 -9.43 -6.90 10.25
CA GLY A 150 -10.36 -8.03 10.08
C GLY A 150 -9.69 -9.30 9.57
N VAL A 151 -8.57 -9.20 8.84
CA VAL A 151 -7.93 -10.34 8.19
C VAL A 151 -6.65 -10.79 8.90
N HIS A 152 -5.94 -9.84 9.53
CA HIS A 152 -4.64 -10.09 10.14
C HIS A 152 -4.64 -9.70 11.61
N SER A 153 -4.67 -10.70 12.50
CA SER A 153 -4.63 -10.51 13.96
C SER A 153 -3.29 -9.94 14.45
N TYR A 154 -2.22 -10.15 13.69
CA TYR A 154 -0.88 -9.64 14.00
C TYR A 154 -0.22 -9.05 12.76
N CYS A 155 0.40 -7.88 12.94
CA CYS A 155 1.13 -7.19 11.89
C CYS A 155 2.38 -6.54 12.48
N ASN A 156 3.54 -6.86 11.90
CA ASN A 156 4.82 -6.20 12.17
C ASN A 156 5.33 -5.48 10.91
N LYS A 157 6.43 -4.75 11.03
CA LYS A 157 7.01 -3.98 9.92
C LYS A 157 7.38 -4.86 8.71
N GLU A 158 7.86 -6.08 8.95
CA GLU A 158 8.31 -7.01 7.91
C GLU A 158 7.13 -7.55 7.09
N THR A 159 6.00 -7.81 7.76
CA THR A 159 4.81 -8.37 7.11
C THR A 159 3.88 -7.30 6.53
N LEU A 160 3.95 -6.06 7.02
CA LEU A 160 3.03 -5.01 6.60
C LEU A 160 3.10 -4.70 5.10
N ASN A 161 4.30 -4.64 4.52
CA ASN A 161 4.44 -4.42 3.07
C ASN A 161 3.76 -5.54 2.26
N GLN A 162 3.84 -6.80 2.71
CA GLN A 162 3.16 -7.91 2.03
C GLN A 162 1.64 -7.78 2.10
N TYR A 163 1.11 -7.30 3.23
CA TYR A 163 -0.32 -7.05 3.39
C TYR A 163 -0.80 -5.85 2.56
N ILE A 164 0.02 -4.82 2.45
CA ILE A 164 -0.22 -3.68 1.55
C ILE A 164 -0.31 -4.17 0.10
N GLU A 165 0.66 -4.96 -0.35
CA GLU A 165 0.68 -5.51 -1.71
C GLU A 165 -0.53 -6.42 -1.99
N GLU A 166 -0.93 -7.27 -1.03
CA GLU A 166 -2.13 -8.10 -1.12
C GLU A 166 -3.40 -7.25 -1.28
N TYR A 167 -3.53 -6.20 -0.47
CA TYR A 167 -4.69 -5.32 -0.51
C TYR A 167 -4.78 -4.57 -1.84
N PHE A 168 -3.70 -3.92 -2.26
CA PHE A 168 -3.68 -3.14 -3.51
C PHE A 168 -3.69 -4.00 -4.77
N PHE A 169 -3.17 -5.24 -4.72
CA PHE A 169 -3.37 -6.20 -5.79
C PHE A 169 -4.85 -6.42 -6.07
N ARG A 170 -5.66 -6.61 -5.04
CA ARG A 170 -7.12 -6.81 -5.13
C ARG A 170 -7.83 -5.52 -5.50
N PHE A 171 -7.48 -4.42 -4.84
CA PHE A 171 -8.05 -3.09 -5.08
C PHE A 171 -7.90 -2.66 -6.55
N ASN A 172 -6.69 -2.76 -7.09
CA ASN A 172 -6.39 -2.36 -8.46
C ASN A 172 -7.07 -3.23 -9.53
N ARG A 173 -7.71 -4.34 -9.13
CA ARG A 173 -8.42 -5.28 -10.00
C ARG A 173 -9.91 -5.39 -9.71
N LEU A 174 -10.48 -4.48 -8.94
CA LEU A 174 -11.91 -4.52 -8.60
C LEU A 174 -12.83 -4.54 -9.83
N ASN A 175 -12.42 -3.88 -10.91
CA ASN A 175 -13.18 -3.84 -12.17
C ASN A 175 -12.96 -5.10 -13.05
N PHE A 176 -12.04 -5.98 -12.67
CA PHE A 176 -11.65 -7.19 -13.41
C PHE A 176 -11.73 -8.43 -12.50
N ARG A 177 -12.76 -8.52 -11.66
CA ARG A 177 -12.89 -9.57 -10.64
C ARG A 177 -12.82 -10.97 -11.19
N GLU A 178 -13.41 -11.21 -12.36
CA GLU A 178 -13.46 -12.53 -13.01
C GLU A 178 -12.07 -13.05 -13.37
N SER A 179 -11.13 -12.16 -13.75
CA SER A 179 -9.77 -12.52 -14.14
C SER A 179 -8.74 -12.46 -13.00
N ILE A 180 -9.13 -12.11 -11.78
CA ILE A 180 -8.18 -11.97 -10.65
C ILE A 180 -7.43 -13.28 -10.39
N LEU A 181 -8.15 -14.41 -10.35
CA LEU A 181 -7.57 -15.72 -10.06
C LEU A 181 -6.59 -16.13 -11.15
N GLU A 182 -7.00 -16.04 -12.41
CA GLU A 182 -6.17 -16.37 -13.57
C GLU A 182 -4.90 -15.50 -13.61
N ASN A 183 -5.05 -14.20 -13.43
CA ASN A 183 -3.92 -13.27 -13.35
C ASN A 183 -2.95 -13.66 -12.23
N LEU A 184 -3.46 -14.03 -11.05
CA LEU A 184 -2.65 -14.47 -9.92
C LEU A 184 -1.90 -15.76 -10.24
N LEU A 185 -2.58 -16.76 -10.81
CA LEU A 185 -1.96 -18.04 -11.19
C LEU A 185 -0.86 -17.83 -12.22
N CYS A 186 -1.11 -17.06 -13.28
CA CYS A 186 -0.08 -16.70 -14.27
C CYS A 186 1.14 -16.04 -13.62
N ARG A 187 0.93 -15.15 -12.65
CA ARG A 187 2.02 -14.49 -11.93
C ARG A 187 2.79 -15.46 -11.03
N MET A 188 2.11 -16.42 -10.39
CA MET A 188 2.75 -17.45 -9.56
C MET A 188 3.64 -18.36 -10.39
N VAL A 189 3.18 -18.77 -11.58
CA VAL A 189 3.93 -19.66 -12.49
C VAL A 189 5.17 -18.97 -13.06
N ARG A 190 5.07 -17.67 -13.37
CA ARG A 190 6.17 -16.88 -13.95
C ARG A 190 7.23 -16.47 -12.92
N LYS A 191 6.95 -16.57 -11.64
CA LYS A 191 7.93 -16.23 -10.59
C LYS A 191 8.90 -17.36 -10.33
N ASN A 192 10.15 -17.00 -10.07
CA ASN A 192 11.15 -17.95 -9.61
C ASN A 192 10.69 -18.71 -8.36
N PRO A 193 11.08 -19.97 -8.17
CA PRO A 193 10.75 -20.74 -6.98
C PRO A 193 11.16 -19.99 -5.70
N ILE A 194 10.24 -19.89 -4.77
CA ILE A 194 10.47 -19.23 -3.49
C ILE A 194 10.67 -20.31 -2.43
N THR A 195 11.80 -20.30 -1.77
CA THR A 195 12.13 -21.22 -0.70
C THR A 195 11.74 -20.66 0.67
N TYR A 196 11.63 -21.53 1.68
CA TYR A 196 11.41 -21.11 3.06
C TYR A 196 12.49 -20.15 3.56
N LYS A 197 13.76 -20.37 3.17
CA LYS A 197 14.89 -19.51 3.55
C LYS A 197 14.78 -18.09 3.00
N SER A 198 14.17 -17.91 1.83
CA SER A 198 14.02 -16.59 1.20
C SER A 198 12.85 -15.76 1.74
N ILE A 199 12.01 -16.35 2.59
CA ILE A 199 10.83 -15.68 3.18
C ILE A 199 11.08 -15.36 4.67
N LYS A 200 12.04 -15.98 5.28
CA LYS A 200 12.44 -15.80 6.68
C LYS A 200 13.42 -14.63 6.80
#